data_9e617e438da4501575fa926626961ee8
#
_entry.id   9e617e438da4501575fa926626961ee8
#
_cell.length_a   1.000
_cell.length_b   1.000
_cell.length_c   1.000
_cell.angle_alpha   90.00
_cell.angle_beta   90.00
_cell.angle_gamma   90.00
#
_symmetry.space_group_name_H-M   'P 1'
#
loop_
_entity.id
_entity.type
_entity.pdbx_description
1 polymer ?
#
loop_
_entity_poly.entity_id
_entity_poly.type
_entity_poly.pdbx_seq_one_letter_code
_entity_poly.pdbx_strand_id
1 'polypeptide(L)'
;IAAEFPAKDIPADTADLQTDSASTAEPQENTSATADSPIKKSSYWALILHGYTGWKEEMYPFARWYHEEGYHVIVPDLRCQGESEGDFIGMGWTDHYDCGLWIDYILSCDPDARIVIHGQSMGAATALMMAGEETLSDHVDAVISDCAYTDAYSMFGDKVTEWFGLPAFPLVDSARIVLLLRGGYDLLDASALHAAARSNTPTLFIHGASDVLISPHMSQEMYEAATCPKELLIIEKAGHAQAQDKDPELYYETIRNFLLKYMQHSKK
;
A
#
# COMPACT_ATOMS: atom_id res chain seq x y z
N ILE A 1 5.59 4.40 -13.90
CA ILE A 1 5.34 3.07 -14.51
C ILE A 1 5.11 2.09 -13.35
N ALA A 2 4.06 1.30 -13.42
CA ALA A 2 3.79 0.25 -12.44
C ALA A 2 4.48 -1.06 -12.85
N ALA A 3 4.86 -1.89 -11.86
CA ALA A 3 5.24 -3.27 -12.09
C ALA A 3 4.01 -4.18 -11.89
N GLU A 4 3.69 -4.99 -12.88
CA GLU A 4 2.61 -5.98 -12.83
C GLU A 4 3.22 -7.38 -12.83
N PHE A 5 2.85 -8.21 -11.84
CA PHE A 5 3.33 -9.58 -11.70
C PHE A 5 2.16 -10.56 -11.84
N PRO A 6 2.04 -11.30 -12.97
CA PRO A 6 1.04 -12.37 -13.08
C PRO A 6 1.39 -13.54 -12.17
N ALA A 7 0.37 -14.14 -11.57
CA ALA A 7 0.54 -15.26 -10.65
C ALA A 7 1.32 -16.42 -11.32
N LYS A 8 2.56 -16.68 -10.91
CA LYS A 8 3.48 -17.79 -11.22
C LYS A 8 4.84 -17.49 -11.87
N ASP A 9 5.21 -16.23 -12.19
CA ASP A 9 6.43 -15.95 -12.96
C ASP A 9 7.54 -15.14 -12.24
N ILE A 10 7.60 -15.16 -10.89
CA ILE A 10 8.71 -14.53 -10.17
C ILE A 10 9.84 -15.55 -9.99
N PRO A 11 11.06 -15.31 -10.54
CA PRO A 11 12.22 -16.20 -10.30
C PRO A 11 12.62 -16.17 -8.82
N ALA A 12 12.89 -17.34 -8.27
CA ALA A 12 13.20 -17.52 -6.84
C ALA A 12 14.59 -17.02 -6.41
N ASP A 13 15.46 -16.52 -7.32
CA ASP A 13 16.82 -16.11 -6.98
C ASP A 13 17.33 -14.94 -7.82
N THR A 14 17.70 -13.86 -7.15
CA THR A 14 18.58 -12.81 -7.66
C THR A 14 19.92 -12.79 -6.90
N ALA A 15 20.56 -13.95 -6.78
CA ALA A 15 21.96 -14.06 -6.39
C ALA A 15 22.70 -14.89 -7.44
N ASP A 16 23.78 -14.31 -7.99
CA ASP A 16 24.76 -14.86 -8.92
C ASP A 16 24.51 -14.70 -10.42
N LEU A 17 24.92 -13.54 -10.93
CA LEU A 17 25.40 -13.41 -12.29
C LEU A 17 26.91 -13.70 -12.33
N GLN A 18 27.26 -14.96 -12.61
CA GLN A 18 28.56 -15.28 -13.19
C GLN A 18 28.35 -15.89 -14.56
N THR A 19 28.97 -15.24 -15.54
CA THR A 19 29.05 -15.63 -16.94
C THR A 19 29.88 -16.89 -17.11
N ASP A 20 29.33 -17.92 -17.79
CA ASP A 20 30.18 -18.82 -18.57
C ASP A 20 29.45 -19.38 -19.81
N SER A 21 30.28 -19.57 -20.81
CA SER A 21 30.08 -19.80 -22.24
C SER A 21 29.36 -21.08 -22.65
N ALA A 22 28.57 -20.93 -23.68
CA ALA A 22 28.19 -21.79 -24.80
C ALA A 22 28.47 -23.32 -24.74
N SER A 23 27.36 -24.09 -24.85
CA SER A 23 27.37 -25.38 -25.57
C SER A 23 26.01 -25.62 -26.19
N THR A 24 26.01 -25.85 -27.51
CA THR A 24 24.89 -26.20 -28.36
C THR A 24 24.42 -27.66 -28.13
N ALA A 25 23.15 -27.85 -27.79
CA ALA A 25 22.44 -29.12 -27.97
C ALA A 25 20.98 -28.87 -28.35
N GLU A 26 20.54 -29.49 -29.45
CA GLU A 26 19.18 -29.42 -29.97
C GLU A 26 18.18 -30.13 -29.04
N PRO A 27 16.92 -29.64 -28.93
CA PRO A 27 15.91 -30.27 -28.09
C PRO A 27 15.17 -31.37 -28.84
N GLN A 28 15.11 -32.54 -28.25
CA GLN A 28 14.21 -33.62 -28.66
C GLN A 28 12.79 -33.32 -28.21
N GLU A 29 11.87 -33.30 -29.19
CA GLU A 29 10.41 -33.23 -28.95
C GLU A 29 9.96 -34.49 -28.19
N ASN A 30 9.38 -34.26 -27.01
CA ASN A 30 8.65 -35.32 -26.30
C ASN A 30 7.20 -34.85 -26.10
N THR A 31 6.34 -35.20 -27.05
CA THR A 31 4.89 -34.98 -27.02
C THR A 31 4.24 -36.01 -26.08
N SER A 32 3.87 -35.56 -24.88
CA SER A 32 2.78 -36.18 -24.13
C SER A 32 1.88 -35.06 -23.58
N ALA A 33 0.83 -34.79 -24.35
CA ALA A 33 -0.25 -33.89 -23.92
C ALA A 33 -1.03 -34.56 -22.79
N THR A 34 -0.77 -34.17 -21.56
CA THR A 34 -1.72 -34.31 -20.46
C THR A 34 -2.63 -33.12 -20.47
N ALA A 35 -3.95 -33.39 -20.60
CA ALA A 35 -5.00 -32.36 -20.60
C ALA A 35 -4.86 -31.46 -19.35
N ASP A 36 -4.47 -30.21 -19.60
CA ASP A 36 -4.42 -29.15 -18.62
C ASP A 36 -5.86 -28.86 -18.15
N SER A 37 -6.18 -29.26 -16.93
CA SER A 37 -7.35 -28.69 -16.25
C SER A 37 -7.13 -27.19 -16.18
N PRO A 38 -8.09 -26.33 -16.60
CA PRO A 38 -7.88 -24.90 -16.51
C PRO A 38 -7.66 -24.55 -15.04
N ILE A 39 -6.44 -24.12 -14.73
CA ILE A 39 -6.12 -23.56 -13.41
C ILE A 39 -7.08 -22.38 -13.26
N LYS A 40 -7.99 -22.47 -12.29
CA LYS A 40 -8.94 -21.38 -12.01
C LYS A 40 -8.09 -20.14 -11.70
N LYS A 41 -8.09 -19.18 -12.62
CA LYS A 41 -7.33 -17.94 -12.48
C LYS A 41 -7.79 -17.27 -11.18
N SER A 42 -6.86 -16.92 -10.29
CA SER A 42 -7.20 -16.16 -9.09
C SER A 42 -7.78 -14.82 -9.51
N SER A 43 -8.90 -14.41 -8.92
CA SER A 43 -9.44 -13.06 -9.06
C SER A 43 -9.02 -12.15 -7.90
N TYR A 44 -8.04 -12.55 -7.09
CA TYR A 44 -7.51 -11.74 -6.01
C TYR A 44 -6.38 -10.84 -6.52
N TRP A 45 -6.46 -9.56 -6.18
CA TRP A 45 -5.50 -8.54 -6.56
C TRP A 45 -5.01 -7.76 -5.34
N ALA A 46 -3.74 -7.38 -5.34
CA ALA A 46 -3.15 -6.49 -4.36
C ALA A 46 -2.61 -5.24 -5.05
N LEU A 47 -3.10 -4.06 -4.65
CA LEU A 47 -2.53 -2.78 -5.00
C LEU A 47 -1.64 -2.33 -3.84
N ILE A 48 -0.32 -2.19 -4.06
CA ILE A 48 0.66 -1.93 -3.01
C ILE A 48 1.28 -0.56 -3.19
N LEU A 49 1.19 0.29 -2.15
CA LEU A 49 1.54 1.70 -2.20
C LEU A 49 2.72 2.01 -1.27
N HIS A 50 3.81 2.57 -1.83
CA HIS A 50 5.03 2.91 -1.09
C HIS A 50 4.89 4.21 -0.28
N GLY A 51 5.88 4.47 0.60
CA GLY A 51 5.95 5.66 1.44
C GLY A 51 6.46 6.92 0.73
N TYR A 52 6.59 8.02 1.49
CA TYR A 52 7.11 9.30 1.03
C TYR A 52 8.56 9.16 0.53
N THR A 53 8.86 9.72 -0.64
CA THR A 53 10.15 9.61 -1.35
C THR A 53 10.60 8.18 -1.65
N GLY A 54 9.71 7.21 -1.54
CA GLY A 54 9.95 5.82 -1.90
C GLY A 54 9.77 5.56 -3.40
N TRP A 55 9.86 4.31 -3.77
CA TRP A 55 9.63 3.81 -5.13
C TRP A 55 9.15 2.34 -5.08
N LYS A 56 8.62 1.86 -6.19
CA LYS A 56 7.97 0.53 -6.30
C LYS A 56 8.85 -0.64 -5.82
N GLU A 57 10.18 -0.58 -6.04
CA GLU A 57 11.08 -1.67 -5.66
C GLU A 57 11.16 -1.90 -4.15
N GLU A 58 10.94 -0.87 -3.34
CA GLU A 58 10.90 -1.02 -1.88
C GLU A 58 9.73 -1.91 -1.43
N MET A 59 8.68 -1.98 -2.23
CA MET A 59 7.48 -2.78 -1.94
C MET A 59 7.55 -4.21 -2.49
N TYR A 60 8.62 -4.61 -3.19
CA TYR A 60 8.76 -5.96 -3.75
C TYR A 60 8.74 -7.09 -2.72
N PRO A 61 9.22 -6.93 -1.47
CA PRO A 61 9.02 -7.97 -0.45
C PRO A 61 7.54 -8.27 -0.19
N PHE A 62 6.70 -7.24 -0.10
CA PHE A 62 5.25 -7.37 0.04
C PHE A 62 4.63 -7.98 -1.22
N ALA A 63 5.03 -7.49 -2.40
CA ALA A 63 4.56 -7.99 -3.68
C ALA A 63 4.82 -9.50 -3.84
N ARG A 64 6.02 -9.94 -3.45
CA ARG A 64 6.40 -11.36 -3.45
C ARG A 64 5.48 -12.17 -2.54
N TRP A 65 5.27 -11.71 -1.33
CA TRP A 65 4.41 -12.40 -0.38
C TRP A 65 2.96 -12.52 -0.90
N TYR A 66 2.36 -11.43 -1.39
CA TYR A 66 1.02 -11.47 -1.99
C TYR A 66 0.96 -12.42 -3.20
N HIS A 67 2.00 -12.41 -4.03
CA HIS A 67 2.10 -13.30 -5.17
C HIS A 67 2.16 -14.78 -4.74
N GLU A 68 2.95 -15.12 -3.72
CA GLU A 68 3.03 -16.46 -3.14
C GLU A 68 1.68 -16.91 -2.54
N GLU A 69 0.89 -15.97 -2.00
CA GLU A 69 -0.49 -16.20 -1.54
C GLU A 69 -1.50 -16.29 -2.72
N GLY A 70 -1.07 -16.16 -3.96
CA GLY A 70 -1.90 -16.36 -5.15
C GLY A 70 -2.60 -15.10 -5.67
N TYR A 71 -2.18 -13.90 -5.26
CA TYR A 71 -2.69 -12.63 -5.75
C TYR A 71 -1.99 -12.20 -7.04
N HIS A 72 -2.71 -11.52 -7.92
CA HIS A 72 -2.12 -10.61 -8.89
C HIS A 72 -1.72 -9.33 -8.16
N VAL A 73 -0.59 -8.73 -8.54
CA VAL A 73 -0.03 -7.59 -7.80
C VAL A 73 0.26 -6.43 -8.74
N ILE A 74 -0.13 -5.22 -8.32
CA ILE A 74 0.28 -3.96 -8.92
C ILE A 74 1.02 -3.12 -7.88
N VAL A 75 2.19 -2.62 -8.26
CA VAL A 75 3.02 -1.74 -7.43
C VAL A 75 3.35 -0.51 -8.26
N PRO A 76 2.59 0.58 -8.15
CA PRO A 76 2.91 1.82 -8.87
C PRO A 76 4.01 2.61 -8.16
N ASP A 77 4.79 3.36 -8.92
CA ASP A 77 5.45 4.54 -8.39
C ASP A 77 4.40 5.64 -8.23
N LEU A 78 4.25 6.16 -7.02
CA LEU A 78 3.31 7.24 -6.75
C LEU A 78 3.76 8.54 -7.44
N ARG A 79 2.85 9.49 -7.59
CA ARG A 79 3.07 10.79 -8.23
C ARG A 79 4.38 11.44 -7.78
N CYS A 80 5.19 11.93 -8.74
CA CYS A 80 6.45 12.64 -8.51
C CYS A 80 7.52 11.83 -7.75
N GLN A 81 7.43 10.48 -7.79
CA GLN A 81 8.34 9.56 -7.10
C GLN A 81 8.70 8.40 -8.04
N GLY A 82 9.86 7.77 -7.80
CA GLY A 82 10.38 6.71 -8.66
C GLY A 82 10.49 7.17 -10.12
N GLU A 83 9.86 6.44 -11.04
CA GLU A 83 9.81 6.76 -12.47
C GLU A 83 8.54 7.53 -12.87
N SER A 84 7.63 7.84 -11.92
CA SER A 84 6.41 8.57 -12.19
C SER A 84 6.65 10.07 -12.28
N GLU A 85 6.03 10.68 -13.28
CA GLU A 85 6.07 12.13 -13.49
C GLU A 85 5.25 12.87 -12.45
N GLY A 86 5.46 14.20 -12.35
CA GLY A 86 4.71 15.10 -11.49
C GLY A 86 5.56 16.28 -11.03
N ASP A 87 4.89 17.30 -10.51
CA ASP A 87 5.54 18.53 -10.04
C ASP A 87 5.66 18.60 -8.51
N PHE A 88 4.89 17.75 -7.79
CA PHE A 88 4.88 17.70 -6.31
C PHE A 88 4.32 16.37 -5.81
N ILE A 89 4.72 16.01 -4.59
CA ILE A 89 4.18 14.85 -3.86
C ILE A 89 2.90 15.29 -3.16
N GLY A 90 1.82 14.52 -3.33
CA GLY A 90 0.48 14.88 -2.91
C GLY A 90 0.13 14.58 -1.46
N MET A 91 1.07 14.02 -0.68
CA MET A 91 0.84 13.61 0.70
C MET A 91 -0.42 12.73 0.87
N GLY A 92 -0.62 11.82 -0.07
CA GLY A 92 -1.78 10.94 -0.10
C GLY A 92 -3.04 11.56 -0.70
N TRP A 93 -3.22 12.90 -0.64
CA TRP A 93 -4.44 13.53 -1.11
C TRP A 93 -4.63 13.49 -2.61
N THR A 94 -3.64 13.95 -3.38
CA THR A 94 -3.73 13.82 -4.85
C THR A 94 -3.42 12.39 -5.31
N ASP A 95 -2.61 11.68 -4.55
CA ASP A 95 -2.19 10.32 -4.85
C ASP A 95 -3.37 9.33 -4.83
N HIS A 96 -4.36 9.54 -3.94
CA HIS A 96 -5.49 8.61 -3.86
C HIS A 96 -6.38 8.65 -5.12
N TYR A 97 -6.49 9.80 -5.81
CA TYR A 97 -7.20 9.87 -7.09
C TYR A 97 -6.44 9.10 -8.19
N ASP A 98 -5.10 9.27 -8.25
CA ASP A 98 -4.28 8.53 -9.19
C ASP A 98 -4.36 7.02 -8.93
N CYS A 99 -4.36 6.62 -7.65
CA CYS A 99 -4.50 5.22 -7.26
C CYS A 99 -5.88 4.64 -7.58
N GLY A 100 -6.93 5.47 -7.60
CA GLY A 100 -8.25 5.08 -8.09
C GLY A 100 -8.22 4.59 -9.54
N LEU A 101 -7.41 5.19 -10.41
CA LEU A 101 -7.24 4.76 -11.80
C LEU A 101 -6.58 3.38 -11.91
N TRP A 102 -5.77 2.96 -10.92
CA TRP A 102 -5.24 1.59 -10.87
C TRP A 102 -6.32 0.57 -10.54
N ILE A 103 -7.32 0.94 -9.72
CA ILE A 103 -8.51 0.10 -9.49
C ILE A 103 -9.28 -0.09 -10.79
N ASP A 104 -9.51 1.01 -11.55
CA ASP A 104 -10.17 0.95 -12.85
C ASP A 104 -9.39 0.06 -13.84
N TYR A 105 -8.05 0.18 -13.85
CA TYR A 105 -7.20 -0.68 -14.67
C TYR A 105 -7.33 -2.15 -14.28
N ILE A 106 -7.28 -2.49 -13.00
CA ILE A 106 -7.50 -3.86 -12.51
C ILE A 106 -8.83 -4.40 -13.01
N LEU A 107 -9.91 -3.65 -12.84
CA LEU A 107 -11.26 -4.05 -13.26
C LEU A 107 -11.40 -4.16 -14.78
N SER A 108 -10.63 -3.42 -15.55
CA SER A 108 -10.56 -3.58 -17.00
C SER A 108 -9.88 -4.89 -17.41
N CYS A 109 -8.92 -5.38 -16.62
CA CYS A 109 -8.23 -6.64 -16.85
C CYS A 109 -9.00 -7.85 -16.31
N ASP A 110 -9.66 -7.68 -15.17
CA ASP A 110 -10.43 -8.71 -14.45
C ASP A 110 -11.68 -8.10 -13.82
N PRO A 111 -12.83 -8.14 -14.50
CA PRO A 111 -14.09 -7.58 -14.01
C PRO A 111 -14.60 -8.25 -12.71
N ASP A 112 -14.11 -9.43 -12.37
CA ASP A 112 -14.47 -10.16 -11.14
C ASP A 112 -13.41 -9.97 -10.03
N ALA A 113 -12.45 -9.03 -10.22
CA ALA A 113 -11.37 -8.80 -9.28
C ALA A 113 -11.87 -8.53 -7.86
N ARG A 114 -11.14 -9.06 -6.89
CA ARG A 114 -11.29 -8.83 -5.45
C ARG A 114 -10.00 -8.19 -4.97
N ILE A 115 -10.05 -6.97 -4.51
CA ILE A 115 -8.89 -6.11 -4.36
C ILE A 115 -8.60 -5.85 -2.88
N VAL A 116 -7.34 -6.02 -2.47
CA VAL A 116 -6.79 -5.44 -1.24
C VAL A 116 -5.88 -4.28 -1.59
N ILE A 117 -5.98 -3.18 -0.85
CA ILE A 117 -5.03 -2.08 -0.94
C ILE A 117 -4.11 -2.17 0.27
N HIS A 118 -2.80 -2.30 0.04
CA HIS A 118 -1.80 -2.35 1.09
C HIS A 118 -0.87 -1.15 0.95
N GLY A 119 -0.88 -0.25 1.90
CA GLY A 119 -0.01 0.93 1.91
C GLY A 119 0.93 0.95 3.11
N GLN A 120 2.12 1.55 2.91
CA GLN A 120 3.08 1.81 3.97
C GLN A 120 3.31 3.31 4.10
N SER A 121 3.29 3.86 5.33
CA SER A 121 3.55 5.27 5.64
C SER A 121 2.60 6.21 4.85
N MET A 122 3.11 7.06 3.97
CA MET A 122 2.29 7.89 3.07
C MET A 122 1.37 7.03 2.19
N GLY A 123 1.85 5.88 1.70
CA GLY A 123 1.01 4.93 0.96
C GLY A 123 -0.15 4.37 1.80
N ALA A 124 0.05 4.18 3.11
CA ALA A 124 -1.00 3.77 4.03
C ALA A 124 -2.04 4.87 4.24
N ALA A 125 -1.59 6.12 4.37
CA ALA A 125 -2.49 7.28 4.41
C ALA A 125 -3.27 7.42 3.10
N THR A 126 -2.60 7.21 1.95
CA THR A 126 -3.25 7.16 0.63
C THR A 126 -4.33 6.08 0.57
N ALA A 127 -4.03 4.85 1.00
CA ALA A 127 -4.98 3.75 1.03
C ALA A 127 -6.22 4.05 1.90
N LEU A 128 -6.02 4.69 3.06
CA LEU A 128 -7.11 5.13 3.91
C LEU A 128 -7.94 6.24 3.25
N MET A 129 -7.30 7.22 2.58
CA MET A 129 -8.01 8.27 1.85
C MET A 129 -8.85 7.69 0.71
N MET A 130 -8.32 6.70 -0.04
CA MET A 130 -9.11 5.93 -1.01
C MET A 130 -10.32 5.27 -0.37
N ALA A 131 -10.12 4.60 0.79
CA ALA A 131 -11.18 3.90 1.50
C ALA A 131 -12.29 4.82 2.03
N GLY A 132 -12.00 6.09 2.25
CA GLY A 132 -12.95 7.11 2.67
C GLY A 132 -13.75 7.75 1.52
N GLU A 133 -13.44 7.44 0.25
CA GLU A 133 -14.16 7.99 -0.90
C GLU A 133 -15.48 7.23 -1.13
N GLU A 134 -16.57 7.99 -1.32
CA GLU A 134 -17.90 7.42 -1.64
C GLU A 134 -17.91 6.70 -2.99
N THR A 135 -16.97 7.04 -3.87
CA THR A 135 -16.81 6.47 -5.21
C THR A 135 -15.90 5.26 -5.27
N LEU A 136 -15.33 4.84 -4.12
CA LEU A 136 -14.51 3.63 -4.09
C LEU A 136 -15.30 2.42 -4.59
N SER A 137 -14.67 1.66 -5.46
CA SER A 137 -15.28 0.45 -6.02
C SER A 137 -15.62 -0.58 -4.93
N ASP A 138 -16.80 -1.19 -5.02
CA ASP A 138 -17.22 -2.31 -4.16
C ASP A 138 -16.34 -3.56 -4.32
N HIS A 139 -15.43 -3.56 -5.30
CA HIS A 139 -14.43 -4.61 -5.50
C HIS A 139 -13.22 -4.49 -4.56
N VAL A 140 -13.09 -3.39 -3.83
CA VAL A 140 -12.08 -3.23 -2.77
C VAL A 140 -12.63 -3.80 -1.47
N ASP A 141 -12.11 -4.96 -1.09
CA ASP A 141 -12.61 -5.73 0.07
C ASP A 141 -11.91 -5.43 1.38
N ALA A 142 -10.67 -4.95 1.31
CA ALA A 142 -9.85 -4.72 2.50
C ALA A 142 -8.78 -3.65 2.26
N VAL A 143 -8.40 -2.98 3.34
CA VAL A 143 -7.24 -2.09 3.41
C VAL A 143 -6.28 -2.56 4.50
N ILE A 144 -4.99 -2.60 4.17
CA ILE A 144 -3.89 -2.80 5.12
C ILE A 144 -3.15 -1.46 5.21
N SER A 145 -3.19 -0.84 6.39
CA SER A 145 -2.59 0.46 6.67
C SER A 145 -1.41 0.31 7.62
N ASP A 146 -0.18 0.28 7.09
CA ASP A 146 1.05 0.14 7.87
C ASP A 146 1.68 1.51 8.12
N CYS A 147 1.75 1.92 9.39
CA CYS A 147 2.37 3.14 9.93
C CYS A 147 1.89 4.47 9.28
N ALA A 148 0.58 4.59 9.00
CA ALA A 148 0.00 5.83 8.48
C ALA A 148 0.01 6.96 9.53
N TYR A 149 0.03 8.21 9.05
CA TYR A 149 -0.26 9.41 9.87
C TYR A 149 -1.76 9.75 9.83
N THR A 150 -2.24 10.46 10.85
CA THR A 150 -3.64 10.93 10.93
C THR A 150 -3.96 11.97 9.87
N ASP A 151 -3.09 12.97 9.72
CA ASP A 151 -3.16 14.02 8.70
C ASP A 151 -1.77 14.63 8.47
N ALA A 152 -1.59 15.16 7.26
CA ALA A 152 -0.28 15.68 6.86
C ALA A 152 0.07 16.99 7.60
N TYR A 153 -0.91 17.83 7.92
CA TYR A 153 -0.68 19.09 8.61
C TYR A 153 -0.15 18.87 10.03
N SER A 154 -0.81 18.03 10.82
CA SER A 154 -0.39 17.68 12.19
C SER A 154 0.96 16.98 12.20
N MET A 155 1.16 16.02 11.31
CA MET A 155 2.45 15.31 11.18
C MET A 155 3.61 16.26 10.92
N PHE A 156 3.47 17.20 9.98
CA PHE A 156 4.50 18.21 9.74
C PHE A 156 4.67 19.17 10.92
N GLY A 157 3.59 19.58 11.59
CA GLY A 157 3.62 20.41 12.78
C GLY A 157 4.42 19.79 13.91
N ASP A 158 4.20 18.51 14.17
CA ASP A 158 4.93 17.74 15.17
C ASP A 158 6.42 17.66 14.83
N LYS A 159 6.77 17.38 13.56
CA LYS A 159 8.17 17.30 13.14
C LYS A 159 8.88 18.65 13.15
N VAL A 160 8.24 19.73 12.80
CA VAL A 160 8.79 21.09 12.94
C VAL A 160 9.12 21.40 14.42
N THR A 161 8.22 21.04 15.31
CA THR A 161 8.41 21.23 16.75
C THR A 161 9.53 20.33 17.29
N GLU A 162 9.52 19.07 16.92
CA GLU A 162 10.49 18.07 17.42
C GLU A 162 11.92 18.33 16.91
N TRP A 163 12.08 18.60 15.61
CA TRP A 163 13.41 18.70 15.00
C TRP A 163 14.05 20.08 15.12
N PHE A 164 13.23 21.13 15.12
CA PHE A 164 13.72 22.50 15.08
C PHE A 164 13.38 23.31 16.34
N GLY A 165 12.54 22.78 17.23
CA GLY A 165 12.08 23.51 18.42
C GLY A 165 11.21 24.74 18.06
N LEU A 166 10.64 24.76 16.86
CA LEU A 166 9.81 25.85 16.35
C LEU A 166 8.32 25.50 16.48
N PRO A 167 7.45 26.47 16.73
CA PRO A 167 6.01 26.23 16.67
C PRO A 167 5.56 25.94 15.23
N ALA A 168 4.53 25.10 15.06
CA ALA A 168 3.96 24.80 13.76
C ALA A 168 3.53 26.09 13.01
N PHE A 169 2.81 26.99 13.71
CA PHE A 169 2.47 28.32 13.19
C PHE A 169 3.66 29.31 13.36
N PRO A 170 4.01 30.12 12.35
CA PRO A 170 3.37 30.24 11.03
C PRO A 170 3.99 29.36 9.93
N LEU A 171 4.93 28.47 10.25
CA LEU A 171 5.76 27.78 9.24
C LEU A 171 4.92 26.79 8.41
N VAL A 172 4.19 25.91 9.08
CA VAL A 172 3.35 24.91 8.39
C VAL A 172 2.19 25.57 7.65
N ASP A 173 1.61 26.66 8.22
CA ASP A 173 0.57 27.44 7.54
C ASP A 173 1.09 28.14 6.29
N SER A 174 2.34 28.64 6.33
CA SER A 174 2.98 29.22 5.14
C SER A 174 3.22 28.15 4.05
N ALA A 175 3.69 26.95 4.43
CA ALA A 175 3.84 25.84 3.53
C ALA A 175 2.50 25.40 2.93
N ARG A 176 1.45 25.33 3.74
CA ARG A 176 0.07 25.05 3.32
C ARG A 176 -0.41 26.02 2.25
N ILE A 177 -0.20 27.33 2.46
CA ILE A 177 -0.58 28.38 1.47
C ILE A 177 0.18 28.17 0.15
N VAL A 178 1.47 27.89 0.21
CA VAL A 178 2.27 27.62 -0.99
C VAL A 178 1.77 26.38 -1.71
N LEU A 179 1.44 25.32 -0.98
CA LEU A 179 0.92 24.09 -1.53
C LEU A 179 -0.46 24.31 -2.18
N LEU A 180 -1.34 25.05 -1.53
CA LEU A 180 -2.64 25.42 -2.09
C LEU A 180 -2.50 26.17 -3.42
N LEU A 181 -1.55 27.13 -3.48
CA LEU A 181 -1.34 27.96 -4.68
C LEU A 181 -0.62 27.22 -5.82
N ARG A 182 0.25 26.27 -5.52
CA ARG A 182 1.07 25.54 -6.50
C ARG A 182 0.58 24.12 -6.76
N GLY A 183 0.17 23.42 -5.71
CA GLY A 183 -0.29 22.05 -5.75
C GLY A 183 -1.78 21.91 -6.00
N GLY A 184 -2.55 22.99 -5.83
CA GLY A 184 -3.99 23.02 -6.09
C GLY A 184 -4.84 22.32 -5.02
N TYR A 185 -4.26 21.96 -3.87
CA TYR A 185 -5.00 21.36 -2.75
C TYR A 185 -4.55 21.91 -1.41
N ASP A 186 -5.42 21.84 -0.42
CA ASP A 186 -5.11 22.22 0.95
C ASP A 186 -4.49 21.05 1.71
N LEU A 187 -3.40 21.28 2.46
CA LEU A 187 -2.74 20.27 3.26
C LEU A 187 -3.67 19.64 4.31
N LEU A 188 -4.69 20.38 4.76
CA LEU A 188 -5.72 19.88 5.68
C LEU A 188 -6.65 18.84 5.04
N ASP A 189 -6.74 18.78 3.70
CA ASP A 189 -7.51 17.77 2.99
C ASP A 189 -6.83 16.39 3.08
N ALA A 190 -5.50 16.38 3.24
CA ALA A 190 -4.70 15.15 3.37
C ALA A 190 -4.87 14.51 4.77
N SER A 191 -6.09 14.05 5.08
CA SER A 191 -6.47 13.48 6.37
C SER A 191 -6.95 12.04 6.26
N ALA A 192 -6.06 11.11 6.61
CA ALA A 192 -6.38 9.70 6.73
C ALA A 192 -7.35 9.41 7.89
N LEU A 193 -7.30 10.22 8.97
CA LEU A 193 -8.22 10.12 10.10
C LEU A 193 -9.67 10.37 9.67
N HIS A 194 -9.90 11.46 8.94
CA HIS A 194 -11.25 11.77 8.43
C HIS A 194 -11.74 10.73 7.43
N ALA A 195 -10.83 10.19 6.63
CA ALA A 195 -11.16 9.13 5.67
C ALA A 195 -11.51 7.81 6.38
N ALA A 196 -10.71 7.39 7.37
CA ALA A 196 -10.97 6.19 8.17
C ALA A 196 -12.33 6.26 8.90
N ALA A 197 -12.70 7.44 9.43
CA ALA A 197 -13.98 7.65 10.10
C ALA A 197 -15.21 7.49 9.17
N ARG A 198 -15.02 7.69 7.85
CA ARG A 198 -16.09 7.57 6.84
C ARG A 198 -16.11 6.22 6.12
N SER A 199 -14.97 5.51 6.15
CA SER A 199 -14.81 4.27 5.41
C SER A 199 -15.73 3.16 5.93
N ASN A 200 -16.28 2.37 4.99
CA ASN A 200 -16.97 1.12 5.27
C ASN A 200 -16.12 -0.12 4.95
N THR A 201 -14.92 0.08 4.34
CA THR A 201 -14.03 -0.99 3.93
C THR A 201 -13.29 -1.57 5.13
N PRO A 202 -13.32 -2.88 5.35
CA PRO A 202 -12.56 -3.55 6.42
C PRO A 202 -11.09 -3.12 6.40
N THR A 203 -10.57 -2.68 7.55
CA THR A 203 -9.24 -2.09 7.65
C THR A 203 -8.40 -2.72 8.77
N LEU A 204 -7.21 -3.20 8.43
CA LEU A 204 -6.18 -3.60 9.38
C LEU A 204 -5.18 -2.45 9.54
N PHE A 205 -5.10 -1.91 10.74
CA PHE A 205 -4.09 -0.93 11.12
C PHE A 205 -2.88 -1.66 11.70
N ILE A 206 -1.67 -1.35 11.21
CA ILE A 206 -0.41 -1.90 11.71
C ILE A 206 0.51 -0.75 12.08
N HIS A 207 1.27 -0.88 13.17
CA HIS A 207 2.28 0.12 13.54
C HIS A 207 3.41 -0.48 14.37
N GLY A 208 4.61 0.07 14.23
CA GLY A 208 5.73 -0.25 15.10
C GLY A 208 5.67 0.53 16.42
N ALA A 209 5.76 -0.14 17.56
CA ALA A 209 5.68 0.49 18.89
C ALA A 209 6.80 1.51 19.17
N SER A 210 7.93 1.42 18.45
CA SER A 210 9.10 2.31 18.61
C SER A 210 9.25 3.29 17.43
N ASP A 211 8.18 3.54 16.68
CA ASP A 211 8.18 4.50 15.58
C ASP A 211 8.32 5.93 16.13
N VAL A 212 9.47 6.56 15.83
CA VAL A 212 9.77 7.94 16.22
C VAL A 212 9.47 8.95 15.11
N LEU A 213 9.19 8.47 13.87
CA LEU A 213 8.82 9.35 12.78
C LEU A 213 7.32 9.64 12.78
N ILE A 214 6.51 8.60 12.83
CA ILE A 214 5.05 8.69 12.95
C ILE A 214 4.66 8.01 14.26
N SER A 215 4.04 8.78 15.19
CA SER A 215 3.67 8.23 16.48
C SER A 215 2.69 7.06 16.35
N PRO A 216 2.91 5.91 17.01
CA PRO A 216 1.96 4.79 17.04
C PRO A 216 0.55 5.19 17.51
N HIS A 217 0.46 6.27 18.29
CA HIS A 217 -0.81 6.85 18.73
C HIS A 217 -1.70 7.26 17.55
N MET A 218 -1.11 7.70 16.43
CA MET A 218 -1.88 8.07 15.23
C MET A 218 -2.66 6.88 14.65
N SER A 219 -2.06 5.68 14.58
CA SER A 219 -2.80 4.48 14.15
C SER A 219 -3.88 4.08 15.15
N GLN A 220 -3.65 4.25 16.44
CA GLN A 220 -4.66 4.00 17.47
C GLN A 220 -5.83 4.98 17.34
N GLU A 221 -5.58 6.26 17.11
CA GLU A 221 -6.59 7.29 16.91
C GLU A 221 -7.45 6.98 15.67
N MET A 222 -6.82 6.63 14.56
CA MET A 222 -7.53 6.22 13.34
C MET A 222 -8.33 4.93 13.56
N TYR A 223 -7.77 3.95 14.27
CA TYR A 223 -8.49 2.75 14.65
C TYR A 223 -9.72 3.07 15.51
N GLU A 224 -9.62 3.96 16.48
CA GLU A 224 -10.75 4.36 17.33
C GLU A 224 -11.83 5.08 16.50
N ALA A 225 -11.44 5.96 15.59
CA ALA A 225 -12.35 6.75 14.75
C ALA A 225 -13.05 5.92 13.65
N ALA A 226 -12.40 4.87 13.14
CA ALA A 226 -12.96 4.04 12.06
C ALA A 226 -14.26 3.34 12.50
N THR A 227 -15.26 3.33 11.61
CA THR A 227 -16.58 2.70 11.84
C THR A 227 -16.71 1.35 11.13
N CYS A 228 -15.85 1.04 10.18
CA CYS A 228 -15.79 -0.23 9.47
C CYS A 228 -15.34 -1.39 10.37
N PRO A 229 -15.46 -2.65 9.93
CA PRO A 229 -14.77 -3.78 10.54
C PRO A 229 -13.27 -3.51 10.59
N LYS A 230 -12.65 -3.65 11.75
CA LYS A 230 -11.27 -3.20 11.96
C LYS A 230 -10.49 -4.08 12.91
N GLU A 231 -9.17 -4.14 12.70
CA GLU A 231 -8.20 -4.77 13.60
C GLU A 231 -6.98 -3.86 13.76
N LEU A 232 -6.26 -4.00 14.88
CA LEU A 232 -5.06 -3.22 15.16
C LEU A 232 -3.93 -4.17 15.59
N LEU A 233 -2.77 -4.05 14.95
CA LEU A 233 -1.55 -4.75 15.29
C LEU A 233 -0.45 -3.76 15.63
N ILE A 234 0.06 -3.82 16.84
CA ILE A 234 1.25 -3.06 17.27
C ILE A 234 2.41 -4.04 17.43
N ILE A 235 3.50 -3.81 16.69
CA ILE A 235 4.69 -4.66 16.75
C ILE A 235 5.74 -4.02 17.65
N GLU A 236 6.06 -4.72 18.74
CA GLU A 236 7.01 -4.28 19.72
C GLU A 236 8.42 -4.06 19.13
N LYS A 237 9.08 -2.97 19.54
CA LYS A 237 10.44 -2.61 19.11
C LYS A 237 10.60 -2.37 17.59
N ALA A 238 9.55 -2.34 16.81
CA ALA A 238 9.61 -1.92 15.41
C ALA A 238 9.61 -0.40 15.36
N GLY A 239 10.48 0.17 14.52
CA GLY A 239 10.50 1.57 14.14
C GLY A 239 9.57 1.85 12.97
N HIS A 240 9.74 3.05 12.35
CA HIS A 240 8.96 3.44 11.18
C HIS A 240 9.20 2.49 10.00
N ALA A 241 8.11 1.97 9.42
CA ALA A 241 8.14 1.06 8.29
C ALA A 241 9.02 -0.20 8.51
N GLN A 242 9.12 -0.69 9.75
CA GLN A 242 9.94 -1.85 10.13
C GLN A 242 9.12 -3.00 10.73
N ALA A 243 7.81 -2.91 10.72
CA ALA A 243 6.95 -3.91 11.34
C ALA A 243 7.17 -5.30 10.72
N GLN A 244 7.20 -5.38 9.39
CA GLN A 244 7.41 -6.62 8.63
C GLN A 244 8.82 -7.22 8.81
N ASP A 245 9.84 -6.38 9.06
CA ASP A 245 11.22 -6.84 9.27
C ASP A 245 11.45 -7.31 10.72
N LYS A 246 10.71 -6.71 11.65
CA LYS A 246 10.89 -6.95 13.08
C LYS A 246 10.27 -8.25 13.56
N ASP A 247 9.07 -8.53 13.07
CA ASP A 247 8.35 -9.78 13.35
C ASP A 247 7.56 -10.20 12.10
N PRO A 248 8.25 -10.76 11.08
CA PRO A 248 7.63 -11.12 9.82
C PRO A 248 6.54 -12.19 9.98
N GLU A 249 6.72 -13.14 10.90
CA GLU A 249 5.75 -14.19 11.13
C GLU A 249 4.42 -13.61 11.63
N LEU A 250 4.46 -12.83 12.71
CA LEU A 250 3.28 -12.18 13.28
C LEU A 250 2.65 -11.21 12.27
N TYR A 251 3.46 -10.43 11.54
CA TYR A 251 3.01 -9.46 10.55
C TYR A 251 2.18 -10.12 9.45
N TYR A 252 2.78 -11.08 8.74
CA TYR A 252 2.13 -11.72 7.60
C TYR A 252 1.02 -12.70 7.99
N GLU A 253 1.13 -13.37 9.15
CA GLU A 253 0.05 -14.20 9.68
C GLU A 253 -1.19 -13.35 10.02
N THR A 254 -1.00 -12.18 10.63
CA THR A 254 -2.12 -11.26 10.93
C THR A 254 -2.79 -10.78 9.66
N ILE A 255 -2.03 -10.37 8.64
CA ILE A 255 -2.59 -9.97 7.34
C ILE A 255 -3.35 -11.13 6.71
N ARG A 256 -2.77 -12.33 6.66
CA ARG A 256 -3.44 -13.52 6.09
C ARG A 256 -4.76 -13.80 6.78
N ASN A 257 -4.79 -13.81 8.11
CA ASN A 257 -6.00 -14.08 8.88
C ASN A 257 -7.07 -13.01 8.66
N PHE A 258 -6.67 -11.75 8.58
CA PHE A 258 -7.55 -10.62 8.27
C PHE A 258 -8.16 -10.76 6.87
N LEU A 259 -7.35 -11.04 5.84
CA LEU A 259 -7.83 -11.21 4.47
C LEU A 259 -8.74 -12.44 4.33
N LEU A 260 -8.42 -13.56 4.97
CA LEU A 260 -9.28 -14.73 5.00
C LEU A 260 -10.66 -14.43 5.59
N LYS A 261 -10.73 -13.56 6.61
CA LYS A 261 -11.98 -13.18 7.25
C LYS A 261 -12.86 -12.28 6.39
N TYR A 262 -12.26 -11.35 5.65
CA TYR A 262 -13.02 -10.30 4.96
C TYR A 262 -13.11 -10.48 3.44
N MET A 263 -12.11 -11.09 2.79
CA MET A 263 -12.14 -11.30 1.34
C MET A 263 -12.86 -12.59 0.92
N GLN A 264 -12.97 -13.61 1.79
CA GLN A 264 -13.69 -14.85 1.44
C GLN A 264 -15.23 -14.73 1.54
N HIS A 265 -15.74 -13.72 2.22
CA HIS A 265 -17.17 -13.54 2.43
C HIS A 265 -17.76 -12.55 1.42
N SER A 266 -17.56 -12.79 0.11
CA SER A 266 -18.29 -12.05 -0.92
C SER A 266 -19.79 -12.18 -0.71
N LYS A 267 -20.44 -11.05 -0.59
CA LYS A 267 -21.91 -10.93 -0.62
C LYS A 267 -22.47 -11.74 -1.79
N LYS A 268 -23.26 -12.78 -1.49
CA LYS A 268 -24.17 -13.40 -2.44
C LYS A 268 -25.31 -12.45 -2.75
#